data_a0fc149bc7756f55ae6c3f0d36ae873a
#
_entry.id   a0fc149bc7756f55ae6c3f0d36ae873a
#
_cell.length_a   1.000
_cell.length_b   1.000
_cell.length_c   1.000
_cell.angle_alpha   90.00
_cell.angle_beta   90.00
_cell.angle_gamma   90.00
#
_symmetry.space_group_name_H-M   'P 1'
#
loop_
_entity.id
_entity.type
_entity.pdbx_description
1 polymer ?
#
loop_
_entity_poly.entity_id
_entity_poly.type
_entity_poly.pdbx_seq_one_letter_code
_entity_poly.pdbx_strand_id
1 'polypeptide(L)'
;MTKLLSCRYNMDTNRVEARFEDGSIVAIDYIAVEDEYGNTPAQRAELDWLLYNKPLEYAQMVLKGEMEHYLSLGCDHGRLED
;
A
#
# COMPACT_ATOMS: atom_id res chain seq x y z
N MET A 1 2.76 -5.42 20.51
CA MET A 1 2.86 -5.26 19.06
C MET A 1 3.45 -3.90 18.72
N THR A 2 4.40 -3.87 17.82
CA THR A 2 5.10 -2.63 17.49
C THR A 2 4.25 -1.72 16.62
N LYS A 3 4.22 -0.44 16.97
CA LYS A 3 3.42 0.54 16.24
C LYS A 3 4.16 1.08 15.03
N LEU A 4 3.44 1.19 13.92
CA LEU A 4 3.96 1.79 12.70
C LEU A 4 3.96 3.31 12.84
N LEU A 5 5.13 3.93 12.68
CA LEU A 5 5.28 5.38 12.86
C LEU A 5 5.19 6.15 11.56
N SER A 6 5.81 5.66 10.50
CA SER A 6 5.85 6.38 9.24
C SER A 6 6.14 5.45 8.09
N CYS A 7 5.79 5.91 6.90
CA CYS A 7 6.06 5.19 5.66
C CYS A 7 6.56 6.16 4.61
N ARG A 8 7.47 5.68 3.78
CA ARG A 8 8.04 6.48 2.71
C ARG A 8 8.21 5.61 1.48
N TYR A 9 7.73 6.10 0.33
CA TYR A 9 7.93 5.41 -0.93
C TYR A 9 9.28 5.82 -1.52
N ASN A 10 10.11 4.83 -1.83
CA ASN A 10 11.41 5.04 -2.46
C ASN A 10 11.29 4.69 -3.94
N MET A 11 11.31 5.70 -4.79
CA MET A 11 11.15 5.53 -6.25
C MET A 11 12.33 4.80 -6.88
N ASP A 12 13.51 4.90 -6.29
CA ASP A 12 14.70 4.26 -6.83
C ASP A 12 14.66 2.75 -6.72
N THR A 13 14.07 2.25 -5.65
CA THR A 13 13.96 0.81 -5.39
C THR A 13 12.57 0.26 -5.59
N ASN A 14 11.57 1.11 -5.84
CA ASN A 14 10.16 0.74 -5.92
C ASN A 14 9.68 0.04 -4.65
N ARG A 15 10.13 0.52 -3.49
CA ARG A 15 9.78 -0.05 -2.19
C ARG A 15 9.21 1.01 -1.28
N VAL A 16 8.26 0.57 -0.44
CA VAL A 16 7.71 1.41 0.62
C VAL A 16 8.45 1.05 1.91
N GLU A 17 9.13 2.01 2.49
CA GLU A 17 9.89 1.79 3.73
C GLU A 17 9.01 2.15 4.91
N ALA A 18 8.66 1.15 5.72
CA ALA A 18 7.82 1.30 6.89
C ALA A 18 8.70 1.30 8.15
N ARG A 19 8.60 2.36 8.94
CA ARG A 19 9.38 2.51 10.17
C ARG A 19 8.48 2.29 11.37
N PHE A 20 8.95 1.47 12.30
CA PHE A 20 8.23 1.14 13.52
C PHE A 20 8.86 1.82 14.75
N GLU A 21 8.09 1.91 15.84
CA GLU A 21 8.55 2.59 17.03
C GLU A 21 9.74 1.93 17.74
N ASP A 22 9.98 0.64 17.48
CA ASP A 22 11.13 -0.06 18.04
C ASP A 22 12.41 0.19 17.25
N GLY A 23 12.34 1.00 16.19
CA GLY A 23 13.49 1.31 15.36
C GLY A 23 13.66 0.38 14.15
N SER A 24 12.82 -0.64 14.01
CA SER A 24 12.90 -1.54 12.86
C SER A 24 12.32 -0.87 11.61
N ILE A 25 12.80 -1.32 10.45
CA ILE A 25 12.33 -0.85 9.16
C ILE A 25 12.02 -2.06 8.29
N VAL A 26 10.83 -2.06 7.70
CA VAL A 26 10.42 -3.11 6.78
C VAL A 26 10.25 -2.50 5.40
N ALA A 27 10.84 -3.12 4.38
CA ALA A 27 10.71 -2.66 3.00
C ALA A 27 9.64 -3.50 2.30
N ILE A 28 8.62 -2.84 1.78
CA ILE A 28 7.54 -3.49 1.04
C ILE A 28 7.78 -3.27 -0.45
N ASP A 29 7.90 -4.37 -1.20
CA ASP A 29 8.09 -4.29 -2.64
C ASP A 29 6.76 -3.92 -3.30
N TYR A 30 6.67 -2.68 -3.79
CA TYR A 30 5.45 -2.16 -4.42
C TYR A 30 5.05 -2.98 -5.65
N ILE A 31 6.03 -3.39 -6.45
CA ILE A 31 5.74 -4.16 -7.67
C ILE A 31 5.15 -5.52 -7.33
N ALA A 32 5.68 -6.18 -6.30
CA ALA A 32 5.14 -7.45 -5.86
C ALA A 32 3.71 -7.31 -5.34
N VAL A 33 3.42 -6.23 -4.63
CA VAL A 33 2.05 -5.96 -4.15
C VAL A 33 1.11 -5.73 -5.32
N GLU A 34 1.54 -4.98 -6.32
CA GLU A 34 0.73 -4.73 -7.50
C GLU A 34 0.45 -6.03 -8.27
N ASP A 35 1.45 -6.88 -8.40
CA ASP A 35 1.29 -8.17 -9.09
C ASP A 35 0.32 -9.08 -8.35
N GLU A 36 0.33 -9.05 -7.03
CA GLU A 36 -0.52 -9.92 -6.23
C GLU A 36 -1.95 -9.40 -6.12
N TYR A 37 -2.14 -8.11 -5.92
CA TYR A 37 -3.44 -7.54 -5.62
C TYR A 37 -4.04 -6.69 -6.73
N GLY A 38 -3.23 -6.20 -7.65
CA GLY A 38 -3.70 -5.34 -8.74
C GLY A 38 -4.19 -6.11 -9.94
N ASN A 39 -5.30 -6.85 -9.77
CA ASN A 39 -5.82 -7.73 -10.82
C ASN A 39 -6.63 -6.99 -11.89
N THR A 40 -7.13 -5.80 -11.58
CA THR A 40 -7.90 -4.98 -12.51
C THR A 40 -7.29 -3.59 -12.57
N PRO A 41 -7.57 -2.82 -13.65
CA PRO A 41 -7.10 -1.43 -13.72
C PRO A 41 -7.58 -0.59 -12.54
N ALA A 42 -8.81 -0.81 -12.07
CA ALA A 42 -9.34 -0.07 -10.92
C ALA A 42 -8.56 -0.39 -9.65
N GLN A 43 -8.21 -1.67 -9.43
CA GLN A 43 -7.44 -2.06 -8.26
C GLN A 43 -6.03 -1.49 -8.31
N ARG A 44 -5.40 -1.48 -9.48
CA ARG A 44 -4.07 -0.88 -9.63
C ARG A 44 -4.09 0.63 -9.38
N ALA A 45 -5.13 1.30 -9.87
CA ALA A 45 -5.29 2.73 -9.63
C ALA A 45 -5.48 3.02 -8.14
N GLU A 46 -6.21 2.16 -7.44
CA GLU A 46 -6.40 2.30 -6.00
C GLU A 46 -5.09 2.11 -5.23
N LEU A 47 -4.30 1.12 -5.62
CA LEU A 47 -2.98 0.91 -5.00
C LEU A 47 -2.08 2.12 -5.21
N ASP A 48 -2.05 2.67 -6.41
CA ASP A 48 -1.27 3.87 -6.69
C ASP A 48 -1.74 5.05 -5.87
N TRP A 49 -3.05 5.23 -5.78
CA TRP A 49 -3.63 6.32 -5.01
C TRP A 49 -3.23 6.24 -3.52
N LEU A 50 -3.31 5.04 -2.95
CA LEU A 50 -2.91 4.81 -1.55
C LEU A 50 -1.42 5.10 -1.36
N LEU A 51 -0.61 4.63 -2.29
CA LEU A 51 0.84 4.79 -2.21
C LEU A 51 1.24 6.26 -2.16
N TYR A 52 0.62 7.11 -2.97
CA TYR A 52 1.00 8.51 -3.05
C TYR A 52 0.26 9.40 -2.06
N ASN A 53 -0.93 9.02 -1.63
CA ASN A 53 -1.73 9.86 -0.76
C ASN A 53 -1.80 9.36 0.69
N LYS A 54 -1.77 8.06 0.89
CA LYS A 54 -1.88 7.46 2.23
C LYS A 54 -0.92 6.28 2.38
N PRO A 55 0.39 6.54 2.29
CA PRO A 55 1.37 5.45 2.36
C PRO A 55 1.33 4.68 3.67
N LEU A 56 0.96 5.34 4.77
CA LEU A 56 0.86 4.68 6.07
C LEU A 56 -0.25 3.62 6.05
N GLU A 57 -1.40 3.97 5.51
CA GLU A 57 -2.52 3.02 5.40
C GLU A 57 -2.18 1.89 4.43
N TYR A 58 -1.51 2.22 3.32
CA TYR A 58 -1.03 1.23 2.36
C TYR A 58 -0.19 0.18 3.07
N ALA A 59 0.82 0.62 3.82
CA ALA A 59 1.71 -0.30 4.52
C ALA A 59 0.97 -1.11 5.58
N GLN A 60 0.07 -0.49 6.33
CA GLN A 60 -0.69 -1.20 7.35
C GLN A 60 -1.53 -2.32 6.74
N MET A 61 -2.20 -2.06 5.62
CA MET A 61 -3.02 -3.07 4.98
C MET A 61 -2.20 -4.23 4.42
N VAL A 62 -1.05 -3.93 3.84
CA VAL A 62 -0.16 -4.97 3.32
C VAL A 62 0.37 -5.85 4.46
N LEU A 63 0.85 -5.21 5.53
CA LEU A 63 1.47 -5.94 6.65
C LEU A 63 0.46 -6.73 7.45
N LYS A 64 -0.79 -6.28 7.52
CA LYS A 64 -1.86 -6.99 8.23
C LYS A 64 -2.60 -7.99 7.36
N GLY A 65 -2.32 -8.02 6.06
CA GLY A 65 -3.00 -8.90 5.14
C GLY A 65 -4.43 -8.47 4.83
N GLU A 66 -4.73 -7.19 4.94
CA GLU A 66 -6.08 -6.66 4.72
C GLU A 66 -6.28 -6.04 3.35
N MET A 67 -5.22 -5.96 2.54
CA MET A 67 -5.30 -5.30 1.23
C MET A 67 -6.31 -5.96 0.31
N GLU A 68 -6.36 -7.28 0.28
CA GLU A 68 -7.31 -8.00 -0.56
C GLU A 68 -8.75 -7.67 -0.18
N HIS A 69 -9.04 -7.66 1.11
CA HIS A 69 -10.37 -7.31 1.61
C HIS A 69 -10.73 -5.87 1.23
N TYR A 70 -9.81 -4.95 1.43
CA TYR A 70 -10.03 -3.55 1.11
C TYR A 70 -10.37 -3.37 -0.37
N LEU A 71 -9.60 -4.01 -1.26
CA LEU A 71 -9.82 -3.89 -2.70
C LEU A 71 -11.13 -4.56 -3.13
N SER A 72 -11.58 -5.57 -2.40
CA SER A 72 -12.83 -6.25 -2.72
C SER A 72 -14.07 -5.41 -2.39
N LEU A 73 -13.93 -4.40 -1.53
CA LEU A 73 -15.03 -3.52 -1.17
C LEU A 73 -15.36 -2.50 -2.26
N GLY A 74 -14.51 -2.40 -3.27
CA GLY A 74 -14.70 -1.44 -4.35
C GLY A 74 -13.55 -0.46 -4.41
N CYS A 75 -13.19 -0.06 -5.62
CA CYS A 75 -12.05 0.82 -5.85
C CYS A 75 -12.54 2.19 -6.31
N ASP A 76 -13.16 2.92 -5.37
CA ASP A 76 -13.80 4.19 -5.71
C ASP A 76 -12.82 5.27 -6.14
N HIS A 77 -11.62 5.26 -5.53
CA HIS A 77 -10.63 6.30 -5.82
C HIS A 77 -10.02 6.17 -7.22
N GLY A 78 -10.10 4.99 -7.81
CA GLY A 78 -9.58 4.78 -9.14
C GLY A 78 -10.61 4.96 -10.24
N ARG A 79 -11.81 5.40 -9.92
CA ARG A 79 -12.89 5.56 -10.88
C ARG A 79 -13.02 6.99 -11.34
N LEU A 80 -13.28 7.15 -12.63
CA LEU A 80 -13.44 8.49 -13.20
C LEU A 80 -14.84 9.07 -12.99
N GLU A 81 -15.84 8.22 -12.88
CA GLU A 81 -17.22 8.67 -12.68
C GLU A 81 -17.50 9.18 -11.27
N ASP A 82 -16.60 8.92 -10.39
CA ASP A 82 -16.72 9.44 -9.01
C ASP A 82 -16.14 10.84 -8.89
#